data_5d3af8109c48f0db8944344e535e5729
#
_entry.id   5d3af8109c48f0db8944344e535e5729
#
_cell.length_a   1.000
_cell.length_b   1.000
_cell.length_c   1.000
_cell.angle_alpha   90.00
_cell.angle_beta   90.00
_cell.angle_gamma   90.00
#
_symmetry.space_group_name_H-M   'P 1'
#
loop_
_entity.id
_entity.type
_entity.pdbx_description
1 polymer ?
#
loop_
_entity_poly.entity_id
_entity_poly.type
_entity_poly.pdbx_seq_one_letter_code
_entity_poly.pdbx_strand_id
1 'polypeptide(L)'
;MVLNPKVMKKAQEELDRVVGKGELPDFTHKDSLPYIDALMKEVLRWGPPLPLSVPNRAMQDDVYRGYFIPAGTTVIQNVWAIFRDPSIYPDPEAFNPDRFLKDGKIDPLVLNPEDRAFGAGRR
;
A
#
# COMPACT_ATOMS: atom_id res chain seq x y z
N MET A 1 10.93 6.09 9.22
CA MET A 1 10.55 6.95 10.37
C MET A 1 11.61 7.97 10.70
N VAL A 2 12.90 7.63 10.72
CA VAL A 2 14.00 8.60 11.01
C VAL A 2 13.94 9.81 10.07
N LEU A 3 13.70 9.59 8.77
CA LEU A 3 13.58 10.66 7.77
C LEU A 3 12.26 11.45 7.85
N ASN A 4 11.28 10.96 8.60
CA ASN A 4 9.94 11.54 8.71
C ASN A 4 9.52 11.68 10.19
N PRO A 5 10.20 12.55 10.98
CA PRO A 5 9.97 12.64 12.43
C PRO A 5 8.55 13.13 12.79
N LYS A 6 7.93 13.95 11.95
CA LYS A 6 6.54 14.39 12.15
C LYS A 6 5.55 13.23 12.05
N VAL A 7 5.74 12.34 11.07
CA VAL A 7 4.93 11.13 10.90
C VAL A 7 5.11 10.18 12.09
N MET A 8 6.35 9.98 12.52
CA MET A 8 6.66 9.17 13.70
C MET A 8 5.95 9.70 14.95
N LYS A 9 6.03 11.02 15.20
CA LYS A 9 5.40 11.65 16.36
C LYS A 9 3.87 11.47 16.33
N LYS A 10 3.23 11.68 15.18
CA LYS A 10 1.78 11.51 15.03
C LYS A 10 1.35 10.05 15.27
N ALA A 11 2.13 9.09 14.81
CA ALA A 11 1.90 7.67 15.07
C ALA A 11 2.01 7.32 16.57
N GLN A 12 3.02 7.86 17.25
CA GLN A 12 3.20 7.67 18.69
C GLN A 12 2.05 8.30 19.50
N GLU A 13 1.62 9.51 19.14
CA GLU A 13 0.49 10.18 19.77
C GLU A 13 -0.82 9.37 19.63
N GLU A 14 -1.05 8.74 18.49
CA GLU A 14 -2.21 7.85 18.32
C GLU A 14 -2.09 6.61 19.21
N LEU A 15 -0.94 5.94 19.22
CA LEU A 15 -0.69 4.77 20.08
C LEU A 15 -0.87 5.12 21.58
N ASP A 16 -0.23 6.19 22.05
CA ASP A 16 -0.34 6.62 23.45
C ASP A 16 -1.78 6.93 23.87
N ARG A 17 -2.57 7.47 22.94
CA ARG A 17 -3.97 7.82 23.17
C ARG A 17 -4.90 6.61 23.21
N VAL A 18 -4.67 5.61 22.36
CA VAL A 18 -5.59 4.47 22.16
C VAL A 18 -5.21 3.28 23.04
N VAL A 19 -3.92 2.96 23.08
CA VAL A 19 -3.38 1.79 23.78
C VAL A 19 -2.96 2.16 25.22
N GLY A 20 -2.36 3.35 25.38
CA GLY A 20 -1.79 3.80 26.62
C GLY A 20 -0.27 3.68 26.67
N LYS A 21 0.35 4.52 27.50
CA LYS A 21 1.80 4.52 27.66
C LYS A 21 2.26 3.25 28.40
N GLY A 22 3.21 2.55 27.79
CA GLY A 22 3.81 1.36 28.40
C GLY A 22 3.08 0.04 28.07
N GLU A 23 1.94 0.11 27.40
CA GLU A 23 1.22 -1.07 26.91
C GLU A 23 1.60 -1.38 25.46
N LEU A 24 1.54 -2.66 25.08
CA LEU A 24 1.73 -3.08 23.70
C LEU A 24 0.38 -3.18 22.98
N PRO A 25 0.28 -2.69 21.74
CA PRO A 25 -0.93 -2.86 20.94
C PRO A 25 -1.18 -4.34 20.63
N ASP A 26 -2.45 -4.73 20.61
CA ASP A 26 -2.91 -6.03 20.15
C ASP A 26 -3.96 -5.88 19.03
N PHE A 27 -4.48 -7.00 18.52
CA PHE A 27 -5.45 -7.00 17.43
C PHE A 27 -6.78 -6.32 17.75
N THR A 28 -7.14 -6.17 19.04
CA THR A 28 -8.37 -5.49 19.44
C THR A 28 -8.32 -3.99 19.23
N HIS A 29 -7.11 -3.42 19.17
CA HIS A 29 -6.88 -1.99 18.94
C HIS A 29 -6.89 -1.61 17.46
N LYS A 30 -6.84 -2.59 16.53
CA LYS A 30 -6.64 -2.36 15.09
C LYS A 30 -7.58 -1.31 14.50
N ASP A 31 -8.87 -1.44 14.76
CA ASP A 31 -9.90 -0.56 14.19
C ASP A 31 -9.90 0.85 14.82
N SER A 32 -9.18 1.01 15.92
CA SER A 32 -9.03 2.28 16.65
C SER A 32 -7.74 3.02 16.32
N LEU A 33 -6.91 2.48 15.42
CA LEU A 33 -5.60 3.00 15.03
C LEU A 33 -5.54 3.36 13.53
N PRO A 34 -6.42 4.23 13.02
CA PRO A 34 -6.49 4.54 11.59
C PRO A 34 -5.21 5.18 11.03
N TYR A 35 -4.47 5.98 11.83
CA TYR A 35 -3.23 6.57 11.37
C TYR A 35 -2.10 5.53 11.26
N ILE A 36 -2.04 4.57 12.15
CA ILE A 36 -1.12 3.43 12.07
C ILE A 36 -1.41 2.60 10.82
N ASP A 37 -2.69 2.32 10.53
CA ASP A 37 -3.08 1.61 9.29
C ASP A 37 -2.68 2.41 8.04
N ALA A 38 -2.97 3.71 8.01
CA ALA A 38 -2.53 4.60 6.93
C ALA A 38 -1.00 4.63 6.76
N LEU A 39 -0.27 4.63 7.87
CA LEU A 39 1.19 4.56 7.86
C LEU A 39 1.70 3.25 7.26
N MET A 40 1.11 2.11 7.62
CA MET A 40 1.48 0.80 7.05
C MET A 40 1.22 0.77 5.54
N LYS A 41 0.09 1.30 5.08
CA LYS A 41 -0.22 1.44 3.65
C LYS A 41 0.80 2.32 2.93
N GLU A 42 1.18 3.45 3.50
CA GLU A 42 2.20 4.34 2.90
C GLU A 42 3.59 3.70 2.85
N VAL A 43 3.98 2.92 3.84
CA VAL A 43 5.23 2.17 3.82
C VAL A 43 5.25 1.19 2.65
N LEU A 44 4.17 0.42 2.45
CA LEU A 44 4.05 -0.53 1.34
C LEU A 44 4.05 0.17 -0.02
N ARG A 45 3.35 1.31 -0.13
CA ARG A 45 3.29 2.09 -1.36
C ARG A 45 4.65 2.70 -1.71
N TRP A 46 5.27 3.37 -0.73
CA TRP A 46 6.51 4.14 -0.95
C TRP A 46 7.73 3.25 -1.18
N GLY A 47 7.80 2.12 -0.50
CA GLY A 47 8.88 1.14 -0.60
C GLY A 47 8.35 -0.29 -0.77
N PRO A 48 7.77 -0.64 -1.93
CA PRO A 48 7.25 -1.99 -2.14
C PRO A 48 8.36 -3.03 -2.01
N PRO A 49 8.14 -4.11 -1.21
CA PRO A 49 9.13 -5.16 -1.04
C PRO A 49 9.53 -5.86 -2.34
N LEU A 50 8.56 -5.99 -3.26
CA LEU A 50 8.73 -6.58 -4.58
C LEU A 50 8.27 -5.58 -5.66
N PRO A 51 9.15 -4.69 -6.13
CA PRO A 51 8.78 -3.63 -7.07
C PRO A 51 8.26 -4.13 -8.42
N LEU A 52 8.64 -5.33 -8.82
CA LEU A 52 8.18 -6.00 -10.05
C LEU A 52 7.25 -7.20 -9.77
N SER A 53 6.76 -7.33 -8.53
CA SER A 53 5.90 -8.44 -8.12
C SER A 53 6.54 -9.82 -8.38
N VAL A 54 5.78 -10.88 -8.17
CA VAL A 54 6.15 -12.24 -8.58
C VAL A 54 5.68 -12.47 -10.02
N PRO A 55 6.55 -12.93 -10.93
CA PRO A 55 6.16 -13.20 -12.31
C PRO A 55 5.03 -14.22 -12.40
N ASN A 56 4.04 -13.94 -13.24
CA ASN A 56 2.95 -14.84 -13.58
C ASN A 56 3.17 -15.39 -14.99
N ARG A 57 2.49 -16.47 -15.35
CA ARG A 57 2.54 -17.07 -16.69
C ARG A 57 1.15 -17.11 -17.29
N ALA A 58 1.01 -16.63 -18.54
CA ALA A 58 -0.22 -16.77 -19.30
C ALA A 58 -0.50 -18.27 -19.55
N MET A 59 -1.68 -18.75 -19.13
CA MET A 59 -2.04 -20.16 -19.25
C MET A 59 -2.58 -20.52 -20.62
N GLN A 60 -3.05 -19.55 -21.38
CA GLN A 60 -3.62 -19.67 -22.72
C GLN A 60 -3.29 -18.42 -23.53
N ASP A 61 -3.50 -18.51 -24.85
CA ASP A 61 -3.41 -17.34 -25.72
C ASP A 61 -4.47 -16.31 -25.34
N ASP A 62 -4.11 -15.04 -25.38
CA ASP A 62 -5.00 -13.92 -25.04
C ASP A 62 -4.72 -12.70 -25.93
N VAL A 63 -5.68 -11.76 -25.97
CA VAL A 63 -5.52 -10.48 -26.67
C VAL A 63 -5.85 -9.34 -25.71
N TYR A 64 -4.87 -8.50 -25.44
CA TYR A 64 -5.03 -7.32 -24.62
C TYR A 64 -4.81 -6.03 -25.43
N ARG A 65 -5.85 -5.21 -25.54
CA ARG A 65 -5.83 -3.94 -26.32
C ARG A 65 -5.31 -4.09 -27.75
N GLY A 66 -5.63 -5.22 -28.42
CA GLY A 66 -5.18 -5.55 -29.78
C GLY A 66 -3.80 -6.21 -29.86
N TYR A 67 -3.08 -6.36 -28.75
CA TYR A 67 -1.81 -7.07 -28.69
C TYR A 67 -2.05 -8.55 -28.38
N PHE A 68 -1.51 -9.42 -29.24
CA PHE A 68 -1.55 -10.87 -29.02
C PHE A 68 -0.54 -11.29 -27.94
N ILE A 69 -0.99 -12.03 -26.96
CA ILE A 69 -0.19 -12.57 -25.86
C ILE A 69 -0.23 -14.10 -25.94
N PRO A 70 0.85 -14.76 -26.40
CA PRO A 70 0.90 -16.23 -26.49
C PRO A 70 0.78 -16.91 -25.13
N ALA A 71 0.23 -18.10 -25.07
CA ALA A 71 0.33 -19.00 -23.94
C ALA A 71 1.80 -19.18 -23.52
N GLY A 72 2.05 -19.22 -22.23
CA GLY A 72 3.41 -19.32 -21.69
C GLY A 72 4.16 -17.99 -21.54
N THR A 73 3.59 -16.86 -22.02
CA THR A 73 4.18 -15.54 -21.84
C THR A 73 4.32 -15.21 -20.35
N THR A 74 5.51 -14.71 -19.96
CA THR A 74 5.73 -14.21 -18.61
C THR A 74 5.11 -12.81 -18.48
N VAL A 75 4.23 -12.64 -17.50
CA VAL A 75 3.57 -11.37 -17.17
C VAL A 75 4.11 -10.86 -15.85
N ILE A 76 4.65 -9.65 -15.86
CA ILE A 76 5.26 -9.00 -14.70
C ILE A 76 4.46 -7.73 -14.39
N GLN A 77 3.93 -7.64 -13.17
CA GLN A 77 3.26 -6.44 -12.69
C GLN A 77 4.29 -5.42 -12.20
N ASN A 78 4.34 -4.25 -12.81
CA ASN A 78 5.22 -3.17 -12.37
C ASN A 78 4.57 -2.40 -11.19
N VAL A 79 4.67 -2.98 -10.00
CA VAL A 79 4.10 -2.42 -8.75
C VAL A 79 4.72 -1.06 -8.44
N TRP A 80 6.03 -0.91 -8.70
CA TRP A 80 6.74 0.35 -8.48
C TRP A 80 6.14 1.49 -9.29
N ALA A 81 5.86 1.26 -10.58
CA ALA A 81 5.25 2.28 -11.44
C ALA A 81 3.82 2.61 -11.02
N ILE A 82 3.02 1.58 -10.65
CA ILE A 82 1.64 1.78 -10.16
C ILE A 82 1.65 2.68 -8.91
N PHE A 83 2.56 2.44 -7.98
CA PHE A 83 2.63 3.19 -6.73
C PHE A 83 3.21 4.60 -6.88
N ARG A 84 3.77 4.92 -8.05
CA ARG A 84 4.30 6.25 -8.40
C ARG A 84 3.50 6.95 -9.49
N ASP A 85 2.37 6.39 -9.88
CA ASP A 85 1.47 7.03 -10.82
C ASP A 85 0.75 8.22 -10.13
N PRO A 86 0.99 9.47 -10.59
CA PRO A 86 0.39 10.65 -9.98
C PRO A 86 -1.13 10.73 -10.19
N SER A 87 -1.68 9.97 -11.15
CA SER A 87 -3.13 9.88 -11.36
C SER A 87 -3.80 9.02 -10.29
N ILE A 88 -3.05 8.12 -9.64
CA ILE A 88 -3.53 7.24 -8.57
C ILE A 88 -3.15 7.82 -7.20
N TYR A 89 -1.91 8.26 -7.06
CA TYR A 89 -1.37 8.83 -5.82
C TYR A 89 -0.78 10.22 -6.10
N PRO A 90 -1.52 11.29 -5.82
CA PRO A 90 -1.00 12.66 -5.97
C PRO A 90 0.28 12.83 -5.15
N ASP A 91 1.29 13.51 -5.73
CA ASP A 91 2.62 13.68 -5.15
C ASP A 91 3.24 12.33 -4.68
N PRO A 92 3.49 11.40 -5.61
CA PRO A 92 3.85 10.03 -5.25
C PRO A 92 5.24 9.90 -4.61
N GLU A 93 6.13 10.87 -4.82
CA GLU A 93 7.47 10.88 -4.22
C GLU A 93 7.48 11.37 -2.75
N ALA A 94 6.39 11.98 -2.29
CA ALA A 94 6.26 12.35 -0.89
C ALA A 94 5.80 11.15 -0.05
N PHE A 95 6.47 10.93 1.09
CA PHE A 95 6.02 9.99 2.13
C PHE A 95 4.94 10.66 2.98
N ASN A 96 3.69 10.35 2.71
CA ASN A 96 2.54 10.99 3.34
C ASN A 96 1.42 9.99 3.68
N PRO A 97 1.36 9.46 4.90
CA PRO A 97 0.27 8.58 5.34
C PRO A 97 -1.12 9.22 5.27
N ASP A 98 -1.22 10.53 5.44
CA ASP A 98 -2.51 11.23 5.45
C ASP A 98 -3.27 11.10 4.11
N ARG A 99 -2.59 10.70 3.01
CA ARG A 99 -3.26 10.41 1.73
C ARG A 99 -4.32 9.31 1.82
N PHE A 100 -4.18 8.40 2.77
CA PHE A 100 -5.11 7.29 3.00
C PHE A 100 -6.23 7.63 3.99
N LEU A 101 -6.26 8.86 4.50
CA LEU A 101 -7.22 9.27 5.52
C LEU A 101 -8.21 10.30 5.00
N LYS A 102 -9.47 10.11 5.36
CA LYS A 102 -10.54 11.07 5.21
C LYS A 102 -11.36 11.12 6.49
N ASP A 103 -11.54 12.31 7.06
CA ASP A 103 -12.28 12.51 8.31
C ASP A 103 -11.80 11.61 9.47
N GLY A 104 -10.48 11.39 9.56
CA GLY A 104 -9.83 10.57 10.58
C GLY A 104 -10.01 9.06 10.43
N LYS A 105 -10.50 8.59 9.29
CA LYS A 105 -10.68 7.16 8.95
C LYS A 105 -9.98 6.84 7.64
N ILE A 106 -9.75 5.56 7.38
CA ILE A 106 -9.23 5.10 6.08
C ILE A 106 -10.24 5.45 4.98
N ASP A 107 -9.76 6.13 3.94
CA ASP A 107 -10.56 6.44 2.76
C ASP A 107 -10.61 5.23 1.82
N PRO A 108 -11.78 4.60 1.64
CA PRO A 108 -11.91 3.44 0.76
C PRO A 108 -11.78 3.77 -0.73
N LEU A 109 -11.77 5.05 -1.10
CA LEU A 109 -11.63 5.48 -2.50
C LEU A 109 -10.15 5.54 -2.95
N VAL A 110 -9.22 5.58 -2.00
CA VAL A 110 -7.78 5.52 -2.30
C VAL A 110 -7.39 4.07 -2.54
N LEU A 111 -6.73 3.80 -3.67
CA LEU A 111 -6.25 2.45 -3.98
C LEU A 111 -5.42 1.89 -2.83
N ASN A 112 -5.81 0.72 -2.30
CA ASN A 112 -5.08 0.08 -1.22
C ASN A 112 -3.80 -0.59 -1.75
N PRO A 113 -2.61 -0.19 -1.28
CA PRO A 113 -1.36 -0.80 -1.72
C PRO A 113 -1.26 -2.31 -1.44
N GLU A 114 -1.94 -2.80 -0.40
CA GLU A 114 -1.96 -4.23 -0.04
C GLU A 114 -2.48 -5.10 -1.20
N ASP A 115 -3.47 -4.60 -1.96
CA ASP A 115 -4.07 -5.30 -3.10
C ASP A 115 -3.08 -5.53 -4.26
N ARG A 116 -1.94 -4.85 -4.25
CA ARG A 116 -0.93 -4.92 -5.32
C ARG A 116 0.44 -5.35 -4.83
N ALA A 117 0.81 -4.99 -3.60
CA ALA A 117 2.13 -5.29 -3.04
C ALA A 117 2.41 -6.79 -2.91
N PHE A 118 1.36 -7.58 -2.67
CA PHE A 118 1.44 -9.04 -2.52
C PHE A 118 1.10 -9.82 -3.79
N GLY A 119 0.97 -9.12 -4.94
CA GLY A 119 0.70 -9.72 -6.24
C GLY A 119 -0.77 -9.70 -6.62
N ALA A 120 -1.03 -10.10 -7.86
CA ALA A 120 -2.37 -10.23 -8.42
C ALA A 120 -2.71 -11.70 -8.64
N GLY A 121 -3.96 -12.09 -8.39
CA GLY A 121 -4.46 -13.44 -8.62
C GLY A 121 -5.24 -14.01 -7.43
N ARG A 122 -5.55 -15.32 -7.52
CA ARG A 122 -6.39 -16.02 -6.53
C ARG A 122 -5.64 -16.53 -5.29
N ARG A 123 -4.38 -16.20 -5.16
CA ARG A 123 -3.56 -16.62 -4.02
C ARG A 123 -3.32 -15.47 -3.08
#